data_939f11adffde971a82e32af1ac4c3589
#
_entry.id   939f11adffde971a82e32af1ac4c3589
#
_cell.length_a   1.000
_cell.length_b   1.000
_cell.length_c   1.000
_cell.angle_alpha   90.00
_cell.angle_beta   90.00
_cell.angle_gamma   90.00
#
_symmetry.space_group_name_H-M   'P 1'
#
loop_
_entity.id
_entity.type
_entity.pdbx_description
1 polymer ?
#
loop_
_entity_poly.entity_id
_entity_poly.type
_entity_poly.pdbx_seq_one_letter_code
_entity_poly.pdbx_strand_id
1 'polypeptide(L)'
;LKKITLNQVLEDYITSRGTNLKANTTTNYLYTFNGYLKDWGNKELLNISRDMVEKRHRKITKQSPTRANTAMRLLRALFNYAIGEYEDAKGNPIILHNPVSRLSHIKAWNRETRKQTIIKTHELKTWWDAIQELPTHKLNTKNIHGTTYKQPNHSKTARDFFIFVLMTGLRRREASNLTWANIDFKNRGLTIENTKNHETHTLPLTDYLITLLKQRKANTDSIFVFEGNDPSKPINTLQKQVVKARTISGIYFSIHDLRRTFITIAESLSIREYTLKRLMNHKN
;
A
#
# COMPACT_ATOMS: atom_id res chain seq x y z
N LEU A 1 26.32 26.09 -20.77
CA LEU A 1 25.92 25.13 -19.76
C LEU A 1 24.59 24.48 -20.16
N LYS A 2 24.53 23.14 -20.19
CA LYS A 2 23.30 22.39 -20.51
C LYS A 2 22.22 22.76 -19.48
N LYS A 3 21.08 23.23 -19.94
CA LYS A 3 19.94 23.56 -19.06
C LYS A 3 19.34 22.27 -18.53
N ILE A 4 19.52 21.97 -17.25
CA ILE A 4 19.00 20.78 -16.59
C ILE A 4 17.66 21.13 -15.96
N THR A 5 16.55 20.59 -16.53
CA THR A 5 15.20 20.82 -16.02
C THR A 5 14.77 19.72 -15.04
N LEU A 6 13.75 20.03 -14.22
CA LEU A 6 13.22 19.05 -13.25
C LEU A 6 12.59 17.83 -13.94
N ASN A 7 12.00 17.99 -15.14
CA ASN A 7 11.51 16.88 -15.97
C ASN A 7 12.64 15.95 -16.38
N GLN A 8 13.74 16.53 -16.91
CA GLN A 8 14.91 15.76 -17.32
C GLN A 8 15.44 14.92 -16.15
N VAL A 9 15.59 15.53 -14.98
CA VAL A 9 16.09 14.83 -13.79
C VAL A 9 15.16 13.71 -13.36
N LEU A 10 13.83 13.89 -13.46
CA LEU A 10 12.88 12.82 -13.14
C LEU A 10 13.01 11.63 -14.10
N GLU A 11 13.13 11.89 -15.40
CA GLU A 11 13.32 10.85 -16.43
C GLU A 11 14.65 10.11 -16.22
N ASP A 12 15.74 10.83 -16.06
CA ASP A 12 17.07 10.26 -15.84
C ASP A 12 17.12 9.45 -14.53
N TYR A 13 16.49 9.95 -13.46
CA TYR A 13 16.39 9.25 -12.17
C TYR A 13 15.62 7.94 -12.29
N ILE A 14 14.47 7.93 -13.00
CA ILE A 14 13.69 6.72 -13.21
C ILE A 14 14.46 5.73 -14.09
N THR A 15 15.08 6.20 -15.16
CA THR A 15 15.85 5.38 -16.10
C THR A 15 17.08 4.77 -15.45
N SER A 16 17.88 5.55 -14.73
CA SER A 16 19.10 5.08 -14.05
C SER A 16 18.80 4.04 -12.97
N ARG A 17 17.64 4.15 -12.29
CA ARG A 17 17.22 3.14 -11.31
C ARG A 17 16.69 1.87 -11.95
N GLY A 18 16.20 1.93 -13.20
CA GLY A 18 15.75 0.79 -14.00
C GLY A 18 14.92 -0.21 -13.20
N THR A 19 15.32 -1.49 -13.26
CA THR A 19 14.66 -2.60 -12.55
C THR A 19 14.77 -2.56 -11.02
N ASN A 20 15.65 -1.73 -10.45
CA ASN A 20 15.76 -1.56 -9.00
C ASN A 20 14.56 -0.81 -8.40
N LEU A 21 13.79 -0.06 -9.22
CA LEU A 21 12.52 0.52 -8.80
C LEU A 21 11.36 -0.43 -9.08
N LYS A 22 10.62 -0.78 -8.03
CA LYS A 22 9.34 -1.49 -8.22
C LYS A 22 8.39 -0.60 -9.01
N ALA A 23 7.67 -1.16 -10.01
CA ALA A 23 6.73 -0.44 -10.87
C ALA A 23 5.77 0.50 -10.12
N ASN A 24 5.33 0.06 -8.94
CA ASN A 24 4.46 0.86 -8.07
C ASN A 24 5.14 2.11 -7.49
N THR A 25 6.45 2.06 -7.28
CA THR A 25 7.23 3.22 -6.80
C THR A 25 7.33 4.25 -7.90
N THR A 26 7.62 3.83 -9.12
CA THR A 26 7.63 4.68 -10.32
C THR A 26 6.28 5.35 -10.54
N THR A 27 5.19 4.58 -10.48
CA THR A 27 3.82 5.12 -10.59
C THR A 27 3.54 6.17 -9.52
N ASN A 28 3.97 5.93 -8.26
CA ASN A 28 3.81 6.90 -7.17
C ASN A 28 4.66 8.17 -7.37
N TYR A 29 5.86 8.04 -7.93
CA TYR A 29 6.70 9.21 -8.26
C TYR A 29 6.04 10.06 -9.33
N LEU A 30 5.57 9.46 -10.43
CA LEU A 30 4.87 10.14 -11.49
C LEU A 30 3.58 10.80 -11.00
N TYR A 31 2.78 10.09 -10.18
CA TYR A 31 1.58 10.64 -9.57
C TYR A 31 1.90 11.86 -8.69
N THR A 32 2.92 11.74 -7.84
CA THR A 32 3.34 12.81 -6.92
C THR A 32 3.89 14.01 -7.70
N PHE A 33 4.70 13.76 -8.71
CA PHE A 33 5.26 14.81 -9.57
C PHE A 33 4.14 15.55 -10.31
N ASN A 34 3.27 14.82 -11.00
CA ASN A 34 2.17 15.41 -11.76
C ASN A 34 1.17 16.19 -10.89
N GLY A 35 0.93 15.69 -9.67
CA GLY A 35 0.00 16.35 -8.75
C GLY A 35 0.54 17.59 -8.06
N TYR A 36 1.85 17.69 -7.84
CA TYR A 36 2.41 18.71 -6.94
C TYR A 36 3.62 19.49 -7.47
N LEU A 37 4.29 19.01 -8.52
CA LEU A 37 5.54 19.57 -9.04
C LEU A 37 5.51 19.82 -10.54
N LYS A 38 4.45 19.44 -11.24
CA LYS A 38 4.33 19.52 -12.71
C LYS A 38 4.65 20.92 -13.25
N ASP A 39 4.17 21.96 -12.59
CA ASP A 39 4.41 23.36 -12.98
C ASP A 39 5.87 23.81 -12.81
N TRP A 40 6.70 23.00 -12.12
CA TRP A 40 8.15 23.17 -12.04
C TRP A 40 8.90 22.29 -13.05
N GLY A 41 8.22 21.42 -13.77
CA GLY A 41 8.84 20.45 -14.68
C GLY A 41 9.84 21.07 -15.65
N ASN A 42 9.49 22.18 -16.26
CA ASN A 42 10.35 22.89 -17.22
C ASN A 42 11.30 23.92 -16.57
N LYS A 43 11.28 24.04 -15.22
CA LYS A 43 12.24 24.89 -14.53
C LYS A 43 13.62 24.24 -14.48
N GLU A 44 14.63 25.05 -14.71
CA GLU A 44 16.01 24.64 -14.42
C GLU A 44 16.19 24.41 -12.91
N LEU A 45 16.91 23.36 -12.52
CA LEU A 45 17.13 23.05 -11.12
C LEU A 45 17.76 24.20 -10.35
N LEU A 46 18.73 24.92 -10.96
CA LEU A 46 19.39 26.06 -10.36
C LEU A 46 18.42 27.20 -10.02
N ASN A 47 17.28 27.27 -10.70
CA ASN A 47 16.25 28.26 -10.47
C ASN A 47 15.20 27.83 -9.42
N ILE A 48 15.32 26.65 -8.82
CA ILE A 48 14.46 26.20 -7.72
C ILE A 48 15.12 26.56 -6.39
N SER A 49 14.71 27.69 -5.83
CA SER A 49 15.30 28.21 -4.61
C SER A 49 14.75 27.57 -3.34
N ARG A 50 15.47 27.75 -2.22
CA ARG A 50 15.03 27.32 -0.88
C ARG A 50 13.69 27.93 -0.47
N ASP A 51 13.46 29.20 -0.81
CA ASP A 51 12.19 29.91 -0.53
C ASP A 51 11.02 29.32 -1.33
N MET A 52 11.25 29.00 -2.60
CA MET A 52 10.24 28.33 -3.43
C MET A 52 9.83 26.97 -2.85
N VAL A 53 10.78 26.17 -2.39
CA VAL A 53 10.52 24.87 -1.75
C VAL A 53 9.69 25.04 -0.49
N GLU A 54 10.04 25.99 0.37
CA GLU A 54 9.31 26.29 1.60
C GLU A 54 7.87 26.74 1.29
N LYS A 55 7.67 27.68 0.37
CA LYS A 55 6.35 28.15 -0.05
C LYS A 55 5.52 27.02 -0.64
N ARG A 56 6.11 26.16 -1.48
CA ARG A 56 5.44 25.00 -2.05
C ARG A 56 5.01 24.02 -0.99
N HIS A 57 5.90 23.67 -0.06
CA HIS A 57 5.58 22.79 1.04
C HIS A 57 4.40 23.32 1.86
N ARG A 58 4.43 24.60 2.26
CA ARG A 58 3.33 25.25 2.99
C ARG A 58 2.00 25.23 2.21
N LYS A 59 2.06 25.49 0.88
CA LYS A 59 0.86 25.46 0.01
C LYS A 59 0.22 24.06 0.01
N ILE A 60 1.01 23.01 -0.18
CA ILE A 60 0.50 21.62 -0.20
C ILE A 60 0.05 21.21 1.20
N THR A 61 0.73 21.63 2.27
CA THR A 61 0.37 21.33 3.66
C THR A 61 -1.06 21.74 4.00
N LYS A 62 -1.54 22.90 3.46
CA LYS A 62 -2.93 23.34 3.66
C LYS A 62 -3.97 22.34 3.11
N GLN A 63 -3.60 21.56 2.12
CA GLN A 63 -4.47 20.52 1.53
C GLN A 63 -4.25 19.16 2.18
N SER A 64 -2.99 18.77 2.35
CA SER A 64 -2.60 17.49 2.93
C SER A 64 -1.15 17.50 3.43
N PRO A 65 -0.93 17.50 4.75
CA PRO A 65 0.41 17.47 5.36
C PRO A 65 1.26 16.28 4.86
N THR A 66 0.67 15.09 4.75
CA THR A 66 1.37 13.88 4.28
C THR A 66 1.78 13.99 2.81
N ARG A 67 0.92 14.58 1.96
CA ARG A 67 1.26 14.80 0.55
C ARG A 67 2.34 15.85 0.37
N ALA A 68 2.35 16.89 1.21
CA ALA A 68 3.44 17.88 1.23
C ALA A 68 4.78 17.22 1.51
N ASN A 69 4.86 16.42 2.56
CA ASN A 69 6.07 15.66 2.87
C ASN A 69 6.47 14.70 1.75
N THR A 70 5.51 13.99 1.15
CA THR A 70 5.79 13.05 0.05
C THR A 70 6.36 13.77 -1.17
N ALA A 71 5.77 14.91 -1.56
CA ALA A 71 6.26 15.71 -2.68
C ALA A 71 7.69 16.23 -2.44
N MET A 72 7.97 16.72 -1.23
CA MET A 72 9.30 17.21 -0.88
C MET A 72 10.33 16.08 -0.74
N ARG A 73 9.94 14.89 -0.29
CA ARG A 73 10.83 13.71 -0.30
C ARG A 73 11.22 13.31 -1.73
N LEU A 74 10.26 13.33 -2.66
CA LEU A 74 10.56 13.09 -4.08
C LEU A 74 11.51 14.18 -4.60
N LEU A 75 11.17 15.45 -4.42
CA LEU A 75 12.02 16.55 -4.86
C LEU A 75 13.44 16.46 -4.29
N ARG A 76 13.57 16.11 -3.00
CA ARG A 76 14.87 15.90 -2.36
C ARG A 76 15.67 14.76 -3.02
N ALA A 77 14.99 13.65 -3.37
CA ALA A 77 15.63 12.54 -4.05
C ALA A 77 16.13 12.93 -5.44
N LEU A 78 15.34 13.71 -6.19
CA LEU A 78 15.75 14.22 -7.51
C LEU A 78 16.93 15.16 -7.44
N PHE A 79 16.97 16.08 -6.47
CA PHE A 79 18.13 16.96 -6.27
C PHE A 79 19.37 16.19 -5.83
N ASN A 80 19.24 15.21 -4.93
CA ASN A 80 20.39 14.39 -4.51
C ASN A 80 20.96 13.57 -5.69
N TYR A 81 20.08 13.06 -6.55
CA TYR A 81 20.50 12.40 -7.78
C TYR A 81 21.23 13.37 -8.70
N ALA A 82 20.67 14.56 -8.92
CA ALA A 82 21.24 15.56 -9.79
C ALA A 82 22.62 16.06 -9.32
N ILE A 83 22.84 16.16 -8.02
CA ILE A 83 24.13 16.53 -7.42
C ILE A 83 25.21 15.49 -7.74
N GLY A 84 24.86 14.21 -7.75
CA GLY A 84 25.81 13.13 -8.04
C GLY A 84 25.96 12.77 -9.51
N GLU A 85 25.03 13.22 -10.37
CA GLU A 85 25.00 12.80 -11.78
C GLU A 85 25.49 13.86 -12.75
N TYR A 86 25.22 15.15 -12.44
CA TYR A 86 25.53 16.21 -13.40
C TYR A 86 26.78 16.99 -12.98
N GLU A 87 27.81 16.86 -13.80
CA GLU A 87 29.10 17.51 -13.62
C GLU A 87 29.37 18.51 -14.75
N ASP A 88 30.21 19.50 -14.46
CA ASP A 88 30.79 20.39 -15.46
C ASP A 88 31.94 19.72 -16.23
N ALA A 89 32.53 20.43 -17.21
CA ALA A 89 33.66 19.89 -17.98
C ALA A 89 34.91 19.62 -17.14
N LYS A 90 34.96 20.07 -15.88
CA LYS A 90 36.06 19.86 -14.94
C LYS A 90 35.75 18.78 -13.90
N GLY A 91 34.60 18.11 -14.01
CA GLY A 91 34.17 17.09 -13.04
C GLY A 91 33.58 17.67 -11.74
N ASN A 92 33.26 18.97 -11.69
CA ASN A 92 32.61 19.52 -10.52
C ASN A 92 31.07 19.41 -10.63
N PRO A 93 30.37 19.11 -9.53
CA PRO A 93 28.90 19.09 -9.54
C PRO A 93 28.32 20.42 -10.00
N ILE A 94 27.40 20.40 -10.98
CA ILE A 94 26.69 21.61 -11.44
C ILE A 94 25.73 22.10 -10.34
N ILE A 95 25.16 21.19 -9.58
CA ILE A 95 24.23 21.47 -8.49
C ILE A 95 24.96 21.24 -7.17
N LEU A 96 25.25 22.30 -6.44
CA LEU A 96 26.04 22.22 -5.20
C LEU A 96 25.20 21.92 -3.95
N HIS A 97 23.93 22.29 -3.95
CA HIS A 97 23.09 22.21 -2.75
C HIS A 97 21.67 21.74 -3.07
N ASN A 98 21.13 20.91 -2.17
CA ASN A 98 19.74 20.51 -2.23
C ASN A 98 18.85 21.55 -1.52
N PRO A 99 17.98 22.29 -2.24
CA PRO A 99 17.18 23.34 -1.62
C PRO A 99 16.15 22.81 -0.62
N VAL A 100 15.79 21.51 -0.69
CA VAL A 100 14.85 20.87 0.23
C VAL A 100 15.43 20.73 1.65
N SER A 101 16.76 20.80 1.82
CA SER A 101 17.41 20.84 3.14
C SER A 101 16.89 21.98 4.03
N ARG A 102 16.42 23.07 3.42
CA ARG A 102 15.75 24.18 4.12
C ARG A 102 14.66 23.70 5.08
N LEU A 103 13.82 22.75 4.66
CA LEU A 103 12.72 22.25 5.48
C LEU A 103 13.19 21.56 6.76
N SER A 104 14.37 20.91 6.71
CA SER A 104 14.97 20.29 7.90
C SER A 104 15.58 21.35 8.83
N HIS A 105 16.28 22.34 8.27
CA HIS A 105 16.90 23.42 9.05
C HIS A 105 15.87 24.22 9.85
N ILE A 106 14.73 24.55 9.23
CA ILE A 106 13.66 25.31 9.91
C ILE A 106 12.60 24.42 10.59
N LYS A 107 12.84 23.09 10.67
CA LYS A 107 11.93 22.10 11.29
C LYS A 107 10.50 22.16 10.71
N ALA A 108 10.36 22.43 9.41
CA ALA A 108 9.08 22.63 8.73
C ALA A 108 8.38 21.34 8.27
N TRP A 109 9.02 20.16 8.38
CA TRP A 109 8.39 18.90 8.05
C TRP A 109 7.14 18.67 8.90
N ASN A 110 6.04 18.29 8.25
CA ASN A 110 4.81 17.98 8.97
C ASN A 110 4.98 16.71 9.81
N ARG A 111 4.43 16.72 11.02
CA ARG A 111 4.38 15.52 11.86
C ARG A 111 3.42 14.52 11.22
N GLU A 112 3.90 13.32 10.97
CA GLU A 112 3.09 12.21 10.48
C GLU A 112 2.84 11.23 11.62
N THR A 113 1.57 11.10 12.02
CA THR A 113 1.16 10.09 13.01
C THR A 113 0.75 8.81 12.30
N ARG A 114 1.21 7.67 12.80
CA ARG A 114 0.74 6.37 12.30
C ARG A 114 -0.73 6.19 12.69
N LYS A 115 -1.55 5.79 11.73
CA LYS A 115 -2.92 5.35 12.06
C LYS A 115 -2.85 4.16 13.00
N GLN A 116 -3.61 4.22 14.10
CA GLN A 116 -3.70 3.16 15.11
C GLN A 116 -5.06 2.48 15.12
N THR A 117 -5.82 2.64 14.04
CA THR A 117 -7.15 2.02 13.90
C THR A 117 -7.03 0.51 13.89
N ILE A 118 -7.85 -0.14 14.71
CA ILE A 118 -8.04 -1.59 14.82
C ILE A 118 -9.54 -1.87 14.97
N ILE A 119 -9.96 -3.10 14.76
CA ILE A 119 -11.26 -3.57 15.21
C ILE A 119 -11.09 -3.95 16.68
N LYS A 120 -11.84 -3.30 17.56
CA LYS A 120 -11.75 -3.54 19.00
C LYS A 120 -12.31 -4.92 19.34
N THR A 121 -11.86 -5.51 20.45
CA THR A 121 -12.29 -6.87 20.85
C THR A 121 -13.80 -7.01 20.95
N HIS A 122 -14.50 -6.03 21.51
CA HIS A 122 -15.96 -6.04 21.61
C HIS A 122 -16.70 -5.84 20.28
N GLU A 123 -16.00 -5.31 19.25
CA GLU A 123 -16.52 -5.10 17.90
C GLU A 123 -16.32 -6.34 17.00
N LEU A 124 -15.43 -7.27 17.40
CA LEU A 124 -15.05 -8.42 16.56
C LEU A 124 -16.25 -9.29 16.17
N LYS A 125 -17.16 -9.56 17.10
CA LYS A 125 -18.35 -10.36 16.80
C LYS A 125 -19.22 -9.66 15.77
N THR A 126 -19.54 -8.40 15.98
CA THR A 126 -20.37 -7.59 15.05
C THR A 126 -19.72 -7.49 13.67
N TRP A 127 -18.42 -7.27 13.64
CA TRP A 127 -17.66 -7.27 12.39
C TRP A 127 -17.70 -8.62 11.69
N TRP A 128 -17.50 -9.71 12.43
CA TRP A 128 -17.51 -11.08 11.90
C TRP A 128 -18.86 -11.43 11.28
N ASP A 129 -19.96 -11.16 12.00
CA ASP A 129 -21.30 -11.41 11.53
C ASP A 129 -21.60 -10.63 10.24
N ALA A 130 -21.20 -9.35 10.18
CA ALA A 130 -21.32 -8.53 8.98
C ALA A 130 -20.50 -9.05 7.80
N ILE A 131 -19.31 -9.61 8.05
CA ILE A 131 -18.50 -10.22 7.01
C ILE A 131 -19.12 -11.51 6.50
N GLN A 132 -19.75 -12.32 7.37
CA GLN A 132 -20.49 -13.51 6.94
C GLN A 132 -21.71 -13.15 6.09
N GLU A 133 -22.40 -12.05 6.40
CA GLU A 133 -23.55 -11.55 5.65
C GLU A 133 -23.17 -10.91 4.30
N LEU A 134 -21.91 -10.49 4.13
CA LEU A 134 -21.42 -9.73 2.97
C LEU A 134 -21.82 -10.34 1.60
N PRO A 135 -21.80 -11.67 1.36
CA PRO A 135 -22.20 -12.27 0.08
C PRO A 135 -23.69 -12.12 -0.26
N THR A 136 -24.55 -12.14 0.75
CA THR A 136 -26.02 -12.18 0.59
C THR A 136 -26.67 -10.81 0.75
N HIS A 137 -26.02 -9.90 1.43
CA HIS A 137 -26.54 -8.55 1.67
C HIS A 137 -26.72 -7.77 0.36
N LYS A 138 -27.94 -7.34 0.08
CA LYS A 138 -28.28 -6.49 -1.05
C LYS A 138 -28.17 -5.04 -0.62
N LEU A 139 -27.18 -4.31 -1.10
CA LEU A 139 -27.19 -2.85 -0.98
C LEU A 139 -28.28 -2.31 -1.92
N ASN A 140 -29.25 -1.59 -1.38
CA ASN A 140 -30.24 -0.83 -2.16
C ASN A 140 -29.55 0.43 -2.77
N THR A 141 -28.53 0.22 -3.59
CA THR A 141 -27.91 1.30 -4.36
C THR A 141 -28.64 1.42 -5.71
N LYS A 142 -29.70 2.21 -5.74
CA LYS A 142 -30.14 2.82 -6.99
C LYS A 142 -29.06 3.82 -7.39
N ASN A 143 -28.45 3.61 -8.54
CA ASN A 143 -27.62 4.67 -9.13
C ASN A 143 -28.51 5.82 -9.61
N ILE A 144 -27.88 6.97 -9.92
CA ILE A 144 -28.54 8.19 -10.42
C ILE A 144 -29.40 7.92 -11.70
N HIS A 145 -29.21 6.75 -12.34
CA HIS A 145 -29.89 6.34 -13.57
C HIS A 145 -30.84 5.14 -13.38
N GLY A 146 -31.17 4.74 -12.13
CA GLY A 146 -32.15 3.68 -11.87
C GLY A 146 -31.74 2.25 -12.24
N THR A 147 -30.52 2.02 -12.69
CA THR A 147 -30.04 0.71 -13.13
C THR A 147 -29.53 -0.10 -11.93
N THR A 148 -30.10 -1.28 -11.73
CA THR A 148 -29.65 -2.25 -10.72
C THR A 148 -28.37 -2.92 -11.24
N TYR A 149 -27.22 -2.60 -10.67
CA TYR A 149 -26.00 -3.35 -10.98
C TYR A 149 -26.13 -4.79 -10.45
N LYS A 150 -26.10 -5.78 -11.34
CA LYS A 150 -25.74 -7.15 -10.96
C LYS A 150 -24.34 -7.06 -10.34
N GLN A 151 -24.24 -7.17 -9.02
CA GLN A 151 -22.93 -7.21 -8.37
C GLN A 151 -22.23 -8.49 -8.80
N PRO A 152 -21.02 -8.41 -9.35
CA PRO A 152 -20.24 -9.61 -9.63
C PRO A 152 -19.98 -10.36 -8.32
N ASN A 153 -19.76 -11.67 -8.41
CA ASN A 153 -19.67 -12.65 -7.31
C ASN A 153 -18.51 -12.43 -6.32
N HIS A 154 -17.92 -11.21 -6.30
CA HIS A 154 -16.78 -10.84 -5.49
C HIS A 154 -17.04 -10.71 -4.00
N SER A 155 -18.32 -10.62 -3.59
CA SER A 155 -18.60 -10.49 -2.16
C SER A 155 -18.21 -11.76 -1.39
N LYS A 156 -18.30 -12.95 -2.01
CA LYS A 156 -17.87 -14.22 -1.41
C LYS A 156 -16.32 -14.27 -1.32
N THR A 157 -15.64 -13.94 -2.41
CA THR A 157 -14.17 -13.86 -2.41
C THR A 157 -13.66 -12.81 -1.43
N ALA A 158 -14.33 -11.65 -1.34
CA ALA A 158 -13.96 -10.60 -0.41
C ALA A 158 -14.18 -11.00 1.06
N ARG A 159 -15.28 -11.68 1.38
CA ARG A 159 -15.52 -12.27 2.71
C ARG A 159 -14.34 -13.14 3.13
N ASP A 160 -14.03 -14.12 2.29
CA ASP A 160 -12.97 -15.09 2.56
C ASP A 160 -11.61 -14.41 2.67
N PHE A 161 -11.35 -13.42 1.83
CA PHE A 161 -10.13 -12.61 1.87
C PHE A 161 -9.99 -11.81 3.17
N PHE A 162 -11.06 -11.16 3.63
CA PHE A 162 -11.02 -10.38 4.88
C PHE A 162 -10.76 -11.29 6.08
N ILE A 163 -11.44 -12.44 6.14
CA ILE A 163 -11.22 -13.46 7.19
C ILE A 163 -9.78 -13.95 7.13
N PHE A 164 -9.29 -14.28 5.95
CA PHE A 164 -7.93 -14.77 5.76
C PHE A 164 -6.87 -13.76 6.22
N VAL A 165 -7.03 -12.48 5.85
CA VAL A 165 -6.11 -11.42 6.30
C VAL A 165 -6.18 -11.20 7.80
N LEU A 166 -7.38 -11.24 8.41
CA LEU A 166 -7.54 -11.12 9.85
C LEU A 166 -6.85 -12.27 10.59
N MET A 167 -6.96 -13.52 10.09
CA MET A 167 -6.42 -14.70 10.78
C MET A 167 -4.94 -14.98 10.51
N THR A 168 -4.36 -14.42 9.43
CA THR A 168 -2.95 -14.62 9.09
C THR A 168 -2.08 -13.40 9.36
N GLY A 169 -2.68 -12.22 9.46
CA GLY A 169 -1.96 -10.96 9.57
C GLY A 169 -1.15 -10.58 8.33
N LEU A 170 -1.33 -11.22 7.19
CA LEU A 170 -0.59 -10.94 5.97
C LEU A 170 -0.82 -9.50 5.45
N ARG A 171 0.17 -8.97 4.74
CA ARG A 171 -0.05 -7.71 4.00
C ARG A 171 -1.04 -7.94 2.87
N ARG A 172 -1.88 -6.94 2.58
CA ARG A 172 -2.90 -7.03 1.54
C ARG A 172 -2.39 -7.61 0.22
N ARG A 173 -1.22 -7.17 -0.26
CA ARG A 173 -0.66 -7.65 -1.52
C ARG A 173 -0.10 -9.06 -1.45
N GLU A 174 0.46 -9.43 -0.31
CA GLU A 174 0.92 -10.80 -0.06
C GLU A 174 -0.27 -11.75 -0.13
N ALA A 175 -1.35 -11.43 0.59
CA ALA A 175 -2.57 -12.23 0.56
C ALA A 175 -3.26 -12.25 -0.81
N SER A 176 -3.36 -11.11 -1.51
CA SER A 176 -4.03 -11.05 -2.81
C SER A 176 -3.30 -11.81 -3.91
N ASN A 177 -1.97 -11.85 -3.87
CA ASN A 177 -1.16 -12.51 -4.89
C ASN A 177 -0.92 -14.02 -4.62
N LEU A 178 -1.52 -14.57 -3.55
CA LEU A 178 -1.38 -16.00 -3.27
C LEU A 178 -1.96 -16.84 -4.40
N THR A 179 -1.18 -17.84 -4.81
CA THR A 179 -1.59 -18.90 -5.71
C THR A 179 -1.77 -20.20 -4.93
N TRP A 180 -2.43 -21.19 -5.51
CA TRP A 180 -2.59 -22.48 -4.90
C TRP A 180 -1.25 -23.22 -4.68
N ALA A 181 -0.21 -22.89 -5.46
CA ALA A 181 1.14 -23.40 -5.25
C ALA A 181 1.77 -22.94 -3.92
N ASN A 182 1.30 -21.83 -3.35
CA ASN A 182 1.76 -21.32 -2.05
C ASN A 182 1.17 -22.09 -0.86
N ILE A 183 0.13 -22.93 -1.08
CA ILE A 183 -0.63 -23.59 -0.03
C ILE A 183 -0.24 -25.07 0.06
N ASP A 184 0.34 -25.46 1.17
CA ASP A 184 0.60 -26.87 1.49
C ASP A 184 -0.51 -27.39 2.41
N PHE A 185 -1.49 -28.08 1.82
CA PHE A 185 -2.61 -28.67 2.56
C PHE A 185 -2.17 -29.84 3.44
N LYS A 186 -1.10 -30.57 3.04
CA LYS A 186 -0.60 -31.75 3.77
C LYS A 186 0.08 -31.33 5.04
N ASN A 187 1.01 -30.37 4.95
CA ASN A 187 1.76 -29.86 6.10
C ASN A 187 1.09 -28.65 6.75
N ARG A 188 -0.12 -28.27 6.28
CA ARG A 188 -0.92 -27.20 6.85
C ARG A 188 -0.17 -25.87 6.93
N GLY A 189 0.51 -25.54 5.86
CA GLY A 189 1.37 -24.38 5.75
C GLY A 189 1.05 -23.52 4.53
N LEU A 190 1.52 -22.31 4.61
CA LEU A 190 1.50 -21.35 3.51
C LEU A 190 2.88 -20.73 3.40
N THR A 191 3.43 -20.67 2.19
CA THR A 191 4.75 -20.09 1.95
C THR A 191 4.65 -18.97 0.92
N ILE A 192 5.17 -17.80 1.27
CA ILE A 192 5.26 -16.63 0.39
C ILE A 192 6.73 -16.41 0.06
N GLU A 193 7.04 -16.59 -1.20
CA GLU A 193 8.32 -16.20 -1.77
C GLU A 193 8.32 -14.71 -2.12
N ASN A 194 9.49 -14.08 -2.21
CA ASN A 194 9.65 -12.70 -2.65
C ASN A 194 8.80 -11.67 -1.88
N THR A 195 8.78 -11.75 -0.57
CA THR A 195 8.13 -10.75 0.27
C THR A 195 8.75 -9.35 0.06
N LYS A 196 8.15 -8.32 0.65
CA LYS A 196 8.73 -6.97 0.62
C LYS A 196 10.17 -6.92 1.17
N ASN A 197 10.54 -7.88 2.03
CA ASN A 197 11.85 -7.96 2.68
C ASN A 197 12.83 -8.88 1.95
N HIS A 198 12.44 -9.46 0.78
CA HIS A 198 13.23 -10.43 0.01
C HIS A 198 13.54 -11.74 0.75
N GLU A 199 12.75 -12.09 1.75
CA GLU A 199 12.85 -13.33 2.52
C GLU A 199 11.60 -14.17 2.30
N THR A 200 11.77 -15.50 2.29
CA THR A 200 10.66 -16.44 2.28
C THR A 200 9.92 -16.38 3.62
N HIS A 201 8.60 -16.31 3.58
CA HIS A 201 7.77 -16.24 4.75
C HIS A 201 6.81 -17.41 4.81
N THR A 202 6.96 -18.26 5.81
CA THR A 202 6.11 -19.43 6.03
C THR A 202 5.23 -19.23 7.26
N LEU A 203 3.93 -19.51 7.11
CA LEU A 203 2.92 -19.43 8.16
C LEU A 203 2.17 -20.75 8.31
N PRO A 204 1.82 -21.19 9.55
CA PRO A 204 0.92 -22.28 9.76
C PRO A 204 -0.53 -21.88 9.43
N LEU A 205 -1.32 -22.83 8.96
CA LEU A 205 -2.74 -22.67 8.69
C LEU A 205 -3.57 -23.41 9.74
N THR A 206 -4.54 -22.70 10.33
CA THR A 206 -5.51 -23.28 11.28
C THR A 206 -6.49 -24.21 10.55
N ASP A 207 -7.20 -25.09 11.29
CA ASP A 207 -8.24 -25.97 10.72
C ASP A 207 -9.31 -25.20 9.97
N TYR A 208 -9.71 -24.05 10.54
CA TYR A 208 -10.68 -23.17 9.91
C TYR A 208 -10.19 -22.66 8.54
N LEU A 209 -8.94 -22.19 8.46
CA LEU A 209 -8.37 -21.69 7.19
C LEU A 209 -8.18 -22.83 6.19
N ILE A 210 -7.78 -24.03 6.62
CA ILE A 210 -7.69 -25.21 5.74
C ILE A 210 -9.05 -25.53 5.14
N THR A 211 -10.11 -25.54 5.95
CA THR A 211 -11.48 -25.79 5.49
C THR A 211 -11.95 -24.73 4.50
N LEU A 212 -11.74 -23.47 4.83
CA LEU A 212 -12.07 -22.33 3.95
C LEU A 212 -11.34 -22.43 2.61
N LEU A 213 -10.03 -22.71 2.62
CA LEU A 213 -9.21 -22.81 1.43
C LEU A 213 -9.59 -24.03 0.57
N LYS A 214 -9.90 -25.19 1.17
CA LYS A 214 -10.40 -26.37 0.45
C LYS A 214 -11.73 -26.07 -0.26
N GLN A 215 -12.68 -25.43 0.45
CA GLN A 215 -13.95 -25.02 -0.14
C GLN A 215 -13.76 -24.04 -1.30
N ARG A 216 -12.84 -23.09 -1.18
CA ARG A 216 -12.52 -22.18 -2.28
C ARG A 216 -11.93 -22.91 -3.48
N LYS A 217 -10.93 -23.77 -3.24
CA LYS A 217 -10.26 -24.52 -4.33
C LYS A 217 -11.23 -25.40 -5.12
N ALA A 218 -12.22 -25.98 -4.46
CA ALA A 218 -13.25 -26.79 -5.10
C ALA A 218 -14.22 -25.96 -5.98
N ASN A 219 -14.24 -24.63 -5.87
CA ASN A 219 -15.18 -23.74 -6.56
C ASN A 219 -14.48 -22.73 -7.50
N THR A 220 -13.24 -22.95 -7.87
CA THR A 220 -12.50 -22.05 -8.80
C THR A 220 -11.47 -22.82 -9.60
N ASP A 221 -11.34 -22.44 -10.89
CA ASP A 221 -10.28 -22.91 -11.78
C ASP A 221 -9.12 -21.90 -11.85
N SER A 222 -9.21 -20.79 -11.13
CA SER A 222 -8.15 -19.79 -11.07
C SER A 222 -6.91 -20.35 -10.39
N ILE A 223 -5.73 -19.92 -10.86
CA ILE A 223 -4.46 -20.18 -10.18
C ILE A 223 -4.35 -19.41 -8.86
N PHE A 224 -5.10 -18.29 -8.72
CA PHE A 224 -5.09 -17.46 -7.53
C PHE A 224 -6.04 -17.98 -6.45
N VAL A 225 -5.61 -17.94 -5.20
CA VAL A 225 -6.45 -18.26 -4.04
C VAL A 225 -7.62 -17.28 -3.92
N PHE A 226 -7.38 -16.02 -4.23
CA PHE A 226 -8.37 -14.96 -4.23
C PHE A 226 -8.38 -14.29 -5.61
N GLU A 227 -9.17 -14.86 -6.50
CA GLU A 227 -9.33 -14.36 -7.87
C GLU A 227 -10.04 -13.01 -7.93
N GLY A 228 -9.69 -12.20 -8.93
CA GLY A 228 -10.34 -10.94 -9.28
C GLY A 228 -11.61 -11.11 -10.10
N ASN A 229 -12.15 -10.04 -10.69
CA ASN A 229 -13.24 -10.10 -11.69
C ASN A 229 -12.82 -10.91 -12.93
N ASP A 230 -11.56 -10.81 -13.28
CA ASP A 230 -10.88 -11.62 -14.25
C ASP A 230 -10.18 -12.75 -13.48
N PRO A 231 -10.59 -14.02 -13.66
CA PRO A 231 -9.99 -15.15 -12.95
C PRO A 231 -8.50 -15.34 -13.22
N SER A 232 -7.98 -14.78 -14.31
CA SER A 232 -6.55 -14.78 -14.63
C SER A 232 -5.74 -13.78 -13.79
N LYS A 233 -6.42 -12.97 -12.97
CA LYS A 233 -5.80 -11.92 -12.15
C LYS A 233 -6.19 -12.03 -10.68
N PRO A 234 -5.31 -11.67 -9.76
CA PRO A 234 -5.62 -11.66 -8.33
C PRO A 234 -6.62 -10.55 -7.99
N ILE A 235 -7.32 -10.73 -6.87
CA ILE A 235 -8.22 -9.71 -6.34
C ILE A 235 -7.46 -8.40 -6.06
N ASN A 236 -7.90 -7.32 -6.68
CA ASN A 236 -7.22 -6.03 -6.56
C ASN A 236 -8.10 -4.96 -5.92
N THR A 237 -9.35 -4.83 -6.36
CA THR A 237 -10.23 -3.74 -5.95
C THR A 237 -11.26 -4.23 -4.93
N LEU A 238 -11.00 -3.96 -3.64
CA LEU A 238 -11.85 -4.35 -2.52
C LEU A 238 -12.58 -3.17 -1.87
N GLN A 239 -12.41 -1.95 -2.41
CA GLN A 239 -12.96 -0.75 -1.78
C GLN A 239 -14.48 -0.79 -1.63
N LYS A 240 -15.19 -1.26 -2.66
CA LYS A 240 -16.66 -1.40 -2.59
C LYS A 240 -17.11 -2.38 -1.51
N GLN A 241 -16.39 -3.51 -1.37
CA GLN A 241 -16.68 -4.54 -0.35
C GLN A 241 -16.33 -4.06 1.06
N VAL A 242 -15.25 -3.28 1.22
CA VAL A 242 -14.93 -2.63 2.50
C VAL A 242 -16.01 -1.64 2.89
N VAL A 243 -16.49 -0.80 1.96
CA VAL A 243 -17.59 0.14 2.23
C VAL A 243 -18.86 -0.64 2.61
N LYS A 244 -19.22 -1.69 1.86
CA LYS A 244 -20.36 -2.54 2.15
C LYS A 244 -20.27 -3.16 3.55
N ALA A 245 -19.14 -3.75 3.92
CA ALA A 245 -18.92 -4.33 5.23
C ALA A 245 -19.02 -3.29 6.35
N ARG A 246 -18.51 -2.08 6.15
CA ARG A 246 -18.68 -0.95 7.09
C ARG A 246 -20.15 -0.56 7.26
N THR A 247 -20.93 -0.53 6.17
CA THR A 247 -22.37 -0.20 6.22
C THR A 247 -23.13 -1.25 7.01
N ILE A 248 -22.83 -2.55 6.83
CA ILE A 248 -23.51 -3.64 7.56
C ILE A 248 -23.12 -3.61 9.05
N SER A 249 -21.80 -3.47 9.34
CA SER A 249 -21.30 -3.57 10.72
C SER A 249 -21.41 -2.27 11.53
N GLY A 250 -21.49 -1.11 10.89
CA GLY A 250 -21.29 0.19 11.53
C GLY A 250 -19.85 0.46 11.95
N ILE A 251 -18.91 -0.46 11.68
CA ILE A 251 -17.51 -0.39 12.13
C ILE A 251 -16.63 0.12 11.01
N TYR A 252 -15.85 1.18 11.30
CA TYR A 252 -14.88 1.72 10.34
C TYR A 252 -13.57 0.94 10.41
N PHE A 253 -13.18 0.29 9.31
CA PHE A 253 -11.92 -0.41 9.18
C PHE A 253 -11.36 -0.31 7.76
N SER A 254 -10.08 -0.53 7.60
CA SER A 254 -9.42 -0.79 6.32
C SER A 254 -8.82 -2.19 6.33
N ILE A 255 -8.45 -2.71 5.16
CA ILE A 255 -7.80 -4.03 5.08
C ILE A 255 -6.50 -4.07 5.90
N HIS A 256 -5.79 -2.94 5.99
CA HIS A 256 -4.57 -2.88 6.81
C HIS A 256 -4.87 -2.93 8.32
N ASP A 257 -6.06 -2.50 8.73
CA ASP A 257 -6.46 -2.56 10.13
C ASP A 257 -6.77 -4.00 10.56
N LEU A 258 -7.17 -4.91 9.65
CA LEU A 258 -7.29 -6.34 9.92
C LEU A 258 -5.95 -6.94 10.37
N ARG A 259 -4.86 -6.58 9.69
CA ARG A 259 -3.51 -6.99 10.09
C ARG A 259 -3.11 -6.40 11.45
N ARG A 260 -3.46 -5.14 11.74
CA ARG A 260 -3.22 -4.53 13.05
C ARG A 260 -4.03 -5.21 14.14
N THR A 261 -5.29 -5.53 13.85
CA THR A 261 -6.17 -6.28 14.75
C THR A 261 -5.57 -7.65 15.08
N PHE A 262 -5.05 -8.39 14.08
CA PHE A 262 -4.33 -9.63 14.30
C PHE A 262 -3.18 -9.45 15.29
N ILE A 263 -2.34 -8.42 15.10
CA ILE A 263 -1.21 -8.13 15.99
C ILE A 263 -1.70 -7.89 17.42
N THR A 264 -2.70 -7.02 17.58
CA THR A 264 -3.25 -6.67 18.90
C THR A 264 -3.86 -7.89 19.61
N ILE A 265 -4.57 -8.75 18.87
CA ILE A 265 -5.10 -10.01 19.43
C ILE A 265 -3.94 -10.93 19.85
N ALA A 266 -2.94 -11.10 18.99
CA ALA A 266 -1.79 -11.96 19.30
C ALA A 266 -1.01 -11.45 20.54
N GLU A 267 -0.85 -10.14 20.67
CA GLU A 267 -0.27 -9.51 21.86
C GLU A 267 -1.11 -9.77 23.12
N SER A 268 -2.43 -9.68 23.02
CA SER A 268 -3.34 -9.95 24.16
C SER A 268 -3.33 -11.41 24.60
N LEU A 269 -2.94 -12.32 23.71
CA LEU A 269 -2.75 -13.75 24.00
C LEU A 269 -1.34 -14.07 24.51
N SER A 270 -0.56 -13.07 24.87
CA SER A 270 0.79 -13.21 25.40
C SER A 270 1.76 -13.93 24.46
N ILE A 271 1.53 -13.86 23.15
CA ILE A 271 2.47 -14.39 22.16
C ILE A 271 3.75 -13.56 22.24
N ARG A 272 4.88 -14.22 22.44
CA ARG A 272 6.19 -13.57 22.57
C ARG A 272 6.47 -12.68 21.36
N GLU A 273 7.01 -11.49 21.61
CA GLU A 273 7.31 -10.48 20.58
C GLU A 273 8.14 -11.04 19.41
N TYR A 274 9.12 -11.87 19.71
CA TYR A 274 9.94 -12.54 18.69
C TYR A 274 9.10 -13.44 17.76
N THR A 275 8.19 -14.24 18.33
CA THR A 275 7.29 -15.10 17.57
C THR A 275 6.35 -14.25 16.71
N LEU A 276 5.81 -13.17 17.28
CA LEU A 276 4.95 -12.26 16.56
C LEU A 276 5.68 -11.55 15.40
N LYS A 277 6.92 -11.09 15.61
CA LYS A 277 7.76 -10.53 14.56
C LYS A 277 7.98 -11.52 13.41
N ARG A 278 8.23 -12.80 13.72
CA ARG A 278 8.34 -13.85 12.71
C ARG A 278 7.03 -14.05 11.95
N LEU A 279 5.90 -14.18 12.66
CA LEU A 279 4.57 -14.31 12.04
C LEU A 279 4.24 -13.11 11.13
N MET A 280 4.76 -11.94 11.44
CA MET A 280 4.52 -10.70 10.70
C MET A 280 5.56 -10.42 9.61
N ASN A 281 6.60 -11.25 9.49
CA ASN A 281 7.73 -10.96 8.61
C ASN A 281 8.25 -9.52 8.81
N HIS A 282 8.46 -9.14 10.06
CA HIS A 282 9.11 -7.88 10.42
C HIS A 282 10.61 -8.15 10.61
N LYS A 283 11.46 -7.36 9.94
CA LYS A 283 12.89 -7.31 10.26
C LYS A 283 13.07 -6.65 11.63
N ASN A 284 14.03 -7.17 12.39
CA ASN A 284 14.48 -6.57 13.65
C ASN A 284 15.05 -5.17 13.43
#